data_46e879190e98593fc4dec31956124692
#
_entry.id   46e879190e98593fc4dec31956124692
#
_cell.length_a   1.000
_cell.length_b   1.000
_cell.length_c   1.000
_cell.angle_alpha   90.00
_cell.angle_beta   90.00
_cell.angle_gamma   90.00
#
_symmetry.space_group_name_H-M   'P 1'
#
loop_
_entity.id
_entity.type
_entity.pdbx_description
1 polymer ?
#
loop_
_entity_poly.entity_id
_entity_poly.type
_entity_poly.pdbx_seq_one_letter_code
_entity_poly.pdbx_strand_id
1 'polypeptide(L)'
;MLRHNVPVRRDLDQIAADNGFDFHIIDNEIYWDESRAYRFTLRQIEEQIEKPTAELHQMCLEVVDRAVKDEEILTQLAIPPLYWDVIAESWRARDPSLYGRMDFAWCGNAPVKLLEYNADTPTSLYESAYFQWLWLEDARRSGVIPRDTDQYNAIQERLISRFSELYSREPFYFCCCQDTDEDRSTVLYLQDCAQQAGQESRFIYIEDLGLGVGG
;
A
#
# COMPACT_ATOMS: atom_id res chain seq x y z
N MET A 1 -1.83 -20.24 9.98
CA MET A 1 -2.15 -18.96 10.65
C MET A 1 -2.86 -19.25 11.96
N LEU A 2 -2.46 -18.61 13.03
CA LEU A 2 -3.13 -18.68 14.33
C LEU A 2 -3.54 -17.26 14.75
N ARG A 3 -4.81 -17.10 15.13
CA ARG A 3 -5.31 -15.85 15.70
C ARG A 3 -5.22 -15.90 17.22
N HIS A 4 -4.58 -14.91 17.80
CA HIS A 4 -4.41 -14.76 19.25
C HIS A 4 -5.17 -13.53 19.73
N ASN A 5 -5.84 -13.67 20.89
CA ASN A 5 -6.31 -12.49 21.61
C ASN A 5 -5.10 -11.89 22.36
N VAL A 6 -4.93 -10.60 22.24
CA VAL A 6 -3.86 -9.84 22.89
C VAL A 6 -4.46 -8.62 23.61
N PRO A 7 -3.84 -8.12 24.67
CA PRO A 7 -4.34 -6.90 25.31
C PRO A 7 -4.10 -5.69 24.41
N VAL A 8 -5.10 -4.84 24.31
CA VAL A 8 -4.97 -3.53 23.64
C VAL A 8 -4.02 -2.65 24.44
N ARG A 9 -3.19 -1.86 23.79
CA ARG A 9 -2.33 -0.87 24.45
C ARG A 9 -3.18 0.13 25.23
N ARG A 10 -2.78 0.45 26.47
CA ARG A 10 -3.59 1.32 27.35
C ARG A 10 -3.68 2.75 26.82
N ASP A 11 -2.63 3.21 26.18
CA ASP A 11 -2.48 4.58 25.69
C ASP A 11 -2.61 4.63 24.16
N LEU A 12 -3.46 3.74 23.56
CA LEU A 12 -3.59 3.63 22.11
C LEU A 12 -3.97 4.97 21.46
N ASP A 13 -4.94 5.69 22.02
CA ASP A 13 -5.39 6.98 21.48
C ASP A 13 -4.25 8.01 21.48
N GLN A 14 -3.44 8.05 22.54
CA GLN A 14 -2.29 8.94 22.61
C GLN A 14 -1.20 8.52 21.62
N ILE A 15 -0.91 7.21 21.53
CA ILE A 15 0.07 6.68 20.57
C ILE A 15 -0.38 6.99 19.13
N ALA A 16 -1.66 6.83 18.83
CA ALA A 16 -2.22 7.14 17.53
C ALA A 16 -2.05 8.65 17.21
N ALA A 17 -2.45 9.52 18.13
CA ALA A 17 -2.31 10.97 17.97
C ALA A 17 -0.85 11.41 17.82
N ASP A 18 0.08 10.88 18.63
CA ASP A 18 1.51 11.20 18.59
C ASP A 18 2.17 10.78 17.26
N ASN A 19 1.55 9.83 16.54
CA ASN A 19 2.04 9.31 15.27
C ASN A 19 1.18 9.71 14.06
N GLY A 20 0.21 10.62 14.24
CA GLY A 20 -0.64 11.11 13.16
C GLY A 20 -1.63 10.08 12.61
N PHE A 21 -2.03 9.11 13.44
CA PHE A 21 -3.03 8.10 13.08
C PHE A 21 -4.43 8.53 13.55
N ASP A 22 -4.91 9.63 13.00
CA ASP A 22 -6.16 10.28 13.45
C ASP A 22 -7.42 9.48 13.08
N PHE A 23 -7.30 8.48 12.20
CA PHE A 23 -8.41 7.64 11.72
C PHE A 23 -8.43 6.21 12.28
N HIS A 24 -7.76 5.95 13.43
CA HIS A 24 -7.83 4.64 14.10
C HIS A 24 -9.25 4.29 14.60
N ILE A 25 -10.14 5.29 14.67
CA ILE A 25 -11.58 5.18 14.84
C ILE A 25 -12.24 5.96 13.69
N ILE A 26 -13.13 5.31 12.92
CA ILE A 26 -13.89 5.92 11.81
C ILE A 26 -15.38 5.78 12.13
N ASP A 27 -16.15 6.86 12.04
CA ASP A 27 -17.60 6.88 12.29
C ASP A 27 -18.02 6.24 13.63
N ASN A 28 -17.21 6.42 14.68
CA ASN A 28 -17.33 5.79 15.99
C ASN A 28 -17.17 4.25 15.99
N GLU A 29 -16.66 3.68 14.93
CA GLU A 29 -16.28 2.26 14.85
C GLU A 29 -14.76 2.11 14.93
N ILE A 30 -14.30 1.04 15.59
CA ILE A 30 -12.89 0.74 15.70
C ILE A 30 -12.37 0.27 14.34
N TYR A 31 -11.60 1.11 13.68
CA TYR A 31 -10.89 0.76 12.45
C TYR A 31 -9.62 -0.06 12.77
N TRP A 32 -8.81 0.38 13.72
CA TRP A 32 -7.60 -0.32 14.15
C TRP A 32 -7.84 -1.14 15.43
N ASP A 33 -8.11 -2.44 15.28
CA ASP A 33 -8.39 -3.37 16.40
C ASP A 33 -7.13 -4.10 16.86
N GLU A 34 -6.52 -3.67 17.97
CA GLU A 34 -5.37 -4.33 18.59
C GLU A 34 -5.74 -5.54 19.46
N SER A 35 -7.00 -5.85 19.65
CA SER A 35 -7.42 -6.98 20.51
C SER A 35 -7.00 -8.34 19.97
N ARG A 36 -6.50 -8.39 18.74
CA ARG A 36 -6.19 -9.62 18.01
C ARG A 36 -4.91 -9.49 17.19
N ALA A 37 -4.04 -10.50 17.32
CA ALA A 37 -2.85 -10.64 16.49
C ALA A 37 -2.90 -11.94 15.69
N TYR A 38 -2.30 -11.94 14.52
CA TYR A 38 -2.23 -13.10 13.64
C TYR A 38 -0.78 -13.57 13.54
N ARG A 39 -0.55 -14.84 13.91
CA ARG A 39 0.77 -15.46 13.83
C ARG A 39 0.85 -16.38 12.61
N PHE A 40 1.88 -16.17 11.83
CA PHE A 40 2.25 -16.99 10.70
C PHE A 40 3.57 -17.71 11.00
N THR A 41 3.81 -18.83 10.34
CA THR A 41 5.15 -19.39 10.21
C THR A 41 5.82 -18.80 8.98
N LEU A 42 7.15 -18.69 8.99
CA LEU A 42 7.91 -18.22 7.81
C LEU A 42 7.56 -19.04 6.56
N ARG A 43 7.47 -20.36 6.71
CA ARG A 43 7.04 -21.25 5.61
C ARG A 43 5.66 -20.90 5.03
N GLN A 44 4.70 -20.50 5.86
CA GLN A 44 3.39 -20.06 5.38
C GLN A 44 3.49 -18.77 4.57
N ILE A 45 4.31 -17.83 5.01
CA ILE A 45 4.56 -16.58 4.28
C ILE A 45 5.20 -16.90 2.92
N GLU A 46 6.34 -17.59 2.92
CA GLU A 46 7.13 -17.85 1.71
C GLU A 46 6.39 -18.71 0.67
N GLU A 47 5.81 -19.84 1.11
CA GLU A 47 5.22 -20.82 0.18
C GLU A 47 3.76 -20.54 -0.18
N GLN A 48 2.99 -19.95 0.74
CA GLN A 48 1.53 -19.83 0.57
C GLN A 48 1.05 -18.41 0.26
N ILE A 49 1.88 -17.41 0.51
CA ILE A 49 1.57 -16.00 0.23
C ILE A 49 2.54 -15.42 -0.79
N GLU A 50 3.82 -15.33 -0.47
CA GLU A 50 4.81 -14.62 -1.28
C GLU A 50 4.98 -15.24 -2.68
N LYS A 51 5.22 -16.55 -2.75
CA LYS A 51 5.37 -17.24 -4.03
C LYS A 51 4.13 -17.14 -4.91
N PRO A 52 2.89 -17.41 -4.42
CA PRO A 52 1.68 -17.16 -5.21
C PRO A 52 1.48 -15.69 -5.58
N THR A 53 1.85 -14.74 -4.72
CA THR A 53 1.79 -13.30 -5.05
C THR A 53 2.65 -12.97 -6.26
N ALA A 54 3.89 -13.48 -6.32
CA ALA A 54 4.78 -13.28 -7.45
C ALA A 54 4.23 -13.89 -8.74
N GLU A 55 3.68 -15.11 -8.67
CA GLU A 55 3.05 -15.78 -9.82
C GLU A 55 1.82 -15.02 -10.31
N LEU A 56 0.94 -14.60 -9.40
CA LEU A 56 -0.26 -13.81 -9.72
C LEU A 56 0.09 -12.45 -10.31
N HIS A 57 1.12 -11.79 -9.80
CA HIS A 57 1.60 -10.53 -10.38
C HIS A 57 1.99 -10.70 -11.84
N GLN A 58 2.76 -11.73 -12.19
CA GLN A 58 3.13 -12.01 -13.57
C GLN A 58 1.92 -12.29 -14.45
N MET A 59 0.95 -13.06 -13.95
CA MET A 59 -0.30 -13.31 -14.67
C MET A 59 -1.09 -12.02 -14.93
N CYS A 60 -1.15 -11.10 -13.96
CA CYS A 60 -1.80 -9.79 -14.13
C CYS A 60 -1.06 -8.94 -15.19
N LEU A 61 0.27 -8.94 -15.19
CA LEU A 61 1.05 -8.25 -16.24
C LEU A 61 0.80 -8.84 -17.64
N GLU A 62 0.63 -10.16 -17.76
CA GLU A 62 0.26 -10.78 -19.03
C GLU A 62 -1.15 -10.35 -19.50
N VAL A 63 -2.10 -10.19 -18.56
CA VAL A 63 -3.44 -9.66 -18.89
C VAL A 63 -3.33 -8.24 -19.40
N VAL A 64 -2.56 -7.37 -18.76
CA VAL A 64 -2.33 -5.99 -19.22
C VAL A 64 -1.69 -5.99 -20.61
N ASP A 65 -0.66 -6.83 -20.83
CA ASP A 65 0.03 -6.91 -22.12
C ASP A 65 -0.92 -7.31 -23.28
N ARG A 66 -1.93 -8.13 -22.99
CA ARG A 66 -2.98 -8.46 -23.97
C ARG A 66 -3.97 -7.32 -24.13
N ALA A 67 -4.45 -6.76 -23.03
CA ALA A 67 -5.48 -5.73 -23.02
C ALA A 67 -5.05 -4.47 -23.82
N VAL A 68 -3.82 -4.00 -23.61
CA VAL A 68 -3.31 -2.79 -24.30
C VAL A 68 -3.15 -2.94 -25.82
N LYS A 69 -3.29 -4.17 -26.34
CA LYS A 69 -3.17 -4.50 -27.78
C LYS A 69 -4.52 -4.84 -28.41
N ASP A 70 -5.61 -4.84 -27.64
CA ASP A 70 -6.92 -5.32 -28.06
C ASP A 70 -8.02 -4.33 -27.66
N GLU A 71 -8.55 -3.61 -28.65
CA GLU A 71 -9.59 -2.60 -28.44
C GLU A 71 -10.90 -3.20 -27.90
N GLU A 72 -11.18 -4.47 -28.22
CA GLU A 72 -12.37 -5.15 -27.71
C GLU A 72 -12.24 -5.38 -26.19
N ILE A 73 -11.06 -5.80 -25.72
CA ILE A 73 -10.78 -5.95 -24.28
C ILE A 73 -10.84 -4.58 -23.59
N LEU A 74 -10.22 -3.55 -24.16
CA LEU A 74 -10.28 -2.20 -23.58
C LEU A 74 -11.71 -1.68 -23.48
N THR A 75 -12.55 -1.99 -24.48
CA THR A 75 -13.98 -1.65 -24.48
C THR A 75 -14.73 -2.42 -23.38
N GLN A 76 -14.50 -3.72 -23.22
CA GLN A 76 -15.10 -4.55 -22.17
C GLN A 76 -14.70 -4.07 -20.78
N LEU A 77 -13.47 -3.56 -20.61
CA LEU A 77 -12.97 -2.96 -19.39
C LEU A 77 -13.47 -1.52 -19.16
N ALA A 78 -14.33 -1.01 -20.05
CA ALA A 78 -14.88 0.34 -20.02
C ALA A 78 -13.81 1.46 -20.01
N ILE A 79 -12.62 1.20 -20.60
CA ILE A 79 -11.57 2.20 -20.74
C ILE A 79 -11.93 3.14 -21.90
N PRO A 80 -12.05 4.47 -21.65
CA PRO A 80 -12.41 5.40 -22.73
C PRO A 80 -11.36 5.41 -23.86
N PRO A 81 -11.79 5.42 -25.14
CA PRO A 81 -10.87 5.39 -26.29
C PRO A 81 -9.80 6.49 -26.30
N LEU A 82 -10.11 7.63 -25.68
CA LEU A 82 -9.16 8.75 -25.54
C LEU A 82 -7.83 8.35 -24.86
N TYR A 83 -7.86 7.34 -24.00
CA TYR A 83 -6.69 6.92 -23.21
C TYR A 83 -5.95 5.70 -23.79
N TRP A 84 -6.48 5.03 -24.83
CA TRP A 84 -5.90 3.78 -25.33
C TRP A 84 -4.46 3.92 -25.81
N ASP A 85 -4.18 4.96 -26.60
CA ASP A 85 -2.83 5.22 -27.09
C ASP A 85 -1.86 5.55 -25.96
N VAL A 86 -2.27 6.37 -24.98
CA VAL A 86 -1.47 6.76 -23.81
C VAL A 86 -1.12 5.53 -22.97
N ILE A 87 -2.10 4.67 -22.71
CA ILE A 87 -1.90 3.43 -21.94
C ILE A 87 -0.95 2.48 -22.68
N ALA A 88 -1.15 2.30 -23.99
CA ALA A 88 -0.30 1.43 -24.79
C ALA A 88 1.13 1.97 -24.93
N GLU A 89 1.30 3.28 -24.96
CA GLU A 89 2.61 3.93 -25.00
C GLU A 89 3.35 3.77 -23.67
N SER A 90 2.69 4.06 -22.55
CA SER A 90 3.22 3.84 -21.18
C SER A 90 3.64 2.39 -20.99
N TRP A 91 2.80 1.43 -21.39
CA TRP A 91 3.15 0.01 -21.31
C TRP A 91 4.39 -0.34 -22.15
N ARG A 92 4.50 0.16 -23.39
CA ARG A 92 5.66 -0.06 -24.27
C ARG A 92 6.93 0.59 -23.75
N ALA A 93 6.81 1.79 -23.18
CA ALA A 93 7.91 2.52 -22.55
C ALA A 93 8.38 1.85 -21.26
N ARG A 94 7.57 0.94 -20.68
CA ARG A 94 7.78 0.33 -19.37
C ARG A 94 7.89 1.39 -18.28
N ASP A 95 6.93 2.32 -18.29
CA ASP A 95 6.88 3.34 -17.25
C ASP A 95 6.95 2.72 -15.87
N PRO A 96 7.73 3.31 -14.96
CA PRO A 96 7.98 2.72 -13.66
C PRO A 96 6.71 2.72 -12.80
N SER A 97 6.44 1.60 -12.15
CA SER A 97 5.41 1.47 -11.12
C SER A 97 6.01 1.72 -9.74
N LEU A 98 5.20 2.13 -8.79
CA LEU A 98 5.61 2.33 -7.39
C LEU A 98 5.27 1.11 -6.53
N TYR A 99 3.99 0.85 -6.29
CA TYR A 99 3.50 -0.27 -5.49
C TYR A 99 2.07 -0.62 -5.87
N GLY A 100 1.58 -1.74 -5.33
CA GLY A 100 0.19 -2.17 -5.44
C GLY A 100 -0.18 -3.06 -4.26
N ARG A 101 -1.49 -3.27 -4.04
CA ARG A 101 -2.03 -4.13 -2.98
C ARG A 101 -2.84 -5.26 -3.60
N MET A 102 -2.49 -6.49 -3.24
CA MET A 102 -3.31 -7.65 -3.57
C MET A 102 -4.12 -8.09 -2.35
N ASP A 103 -5.41 -8.19 -2.50
CA ASP A 103 -6.32 -8.69 -1.48
C ASP A 103 -6.57 -10.19 -1.70
N PHE A 104 -6.38 -10.98 -0.65
CA PHE A 104 -6.40 -12.44 -0.74
C PHE A 104 -7.43 -13.08 0.17
N ALA A 105 -8.03 -14.16 -0.31
CA ALA A 105 -8.68 -15.16 0.54
C ALA A 105 -7.69 -16.28 0.87
N TRP A 106 -7.55 -16.62 2.16
CA TRP A 106 -6.64 -17.65 2.62
C TRP A 106 -7.20 -18.47 3.78
N CYS A 107 -7.10 -19.81 3.69
CA CYS A 107 -7.57 -20.75 4.71
C CYS A 107 -6.47 -21.29 5.63
N GLY A 108 -5.20 -20.89 5.44
CA GLY A 108 -4.08 -21.25 6.30
C GLY A 108 -3.34 -22.53 5.96
N ASN A 109 -3.80 -23.33 5.00
CA ASN A 109 -3.25 -24.64 4.64
C ASN A 109 -3.09 -24.88 3.12
N ALA A 110 -3.35 -23.86 2.31
CA ALA A 110 -3.21 -23.86 0.86
C ALA A 110 -2.70 -22.48 0.40
N PRO A 111 -2.22 -22.35 -0.85
CA PRO A 111 -1.89 -21.04 -1.42
C PRO A 111 -3.06 -20.07 -1.36
N VAL A 112 -2.78 -18.78 -1.24
CA VAL A 112 -3.78 -17.70 -1.30
C VAL A 112 -4.53 -17.72 -2.63
N LYS A 113 -5.74 -17.16 -2.61
CA LYS A 113 -6.54 -16.89 -3.81
C LYS A 113 -6.71 -15.39 -3.95
N LEU A 114 -6.40 -14.86 -5.11
CA LEU A 114 -6.57 -13.45 -5.42
C LEU A 114 -8.05 -13.10 -5.44
N LEU A 115 -8.41 -12.05 -4.73
CA LEU A 115 -9.71 -11.39 -4.78
C LEU A 115 -9.64 -10.14 -5.63
N GLU A 116 -8.63 -9.31 -5.36
CA GLU A 116 -8.42 -8.03 -6.01
C GLU A 116 -6.92 -7.72 -6.12
N TYR A 117 -6.54 -7.01 -7.18
CA TYR A 117 -5.26 -6.35 -7.29
C TYR A 117 -5.49 -4.86 -7.55
N ASN A 118 -5.39 -4.05 -6.51
CA ASN A 118 -5.40 -2.60 -6.63
C ASN A 118 -3.97 -2.12 -6.93
N ALA A 119 -3.77 -1.59 -8.14
CA ALA A 119 -2.47 -1.11 -8.62
C ALA A 119 -2.51 0.39 -8.98
N ASP A 120 -3.57 1.09 -8.61
CA ASP A 120 -3.73 2.54 -8.81
C ASP A 120 -3.51 3.29 -7.49
N THR A 121 -4.50 3.33 -6.62
CA THR A 121 -4.49 4.09 -5.36
C THR A 121 -4.75 3.20 -4.14
N PRO A 122 -3.93 2.16 -3.87
CA PRO A 122 -4.18 1.31 -2.72
C PRO A 122 -3.91 2.04 -1.41
N THR A 123 -4.85 1.96 -0.48
CA THR A 123 -4.76 2.45 0.90
C THR A 123 -4.14 1.43 1.85
N SER A 124 -4.20 1.65 3.16
CA SER A 124 -3.67 0.78 4.22
C SER A 124 -2.14 0.65 4.25
N LEU A 125 -1.46 1.60 3.63
CA LEU A 125 0.01 1.58 3.56
C LEU A 125 0.64 2.02 4.88
N TYR A 126 0.15 3.11 5.47
CA TYR A 126 0.62 3.65 6.74
C TYR A 126 0.47 2.62 7.87
N GLU A 127 -0.70 1.98 7.94
CA GLU A 127 -1.02 0.95 8.93
C GLU A 127 -0.08 -0.26 8.82
N SER A 128 0.10 -0.76 7.59
CA SER A 128 0.88 -1.97 7.35
C SER A 128 2.39 -1.73 7.48
N ALA A 129 2.87 -0.61 6.99
CA ALA A 129 4.30 -0.34 6.92
C ALA A 129 4.86 0.20 8.25
N TYR A 130 4.09 1.07 8.92
CA TYR A 130 4.57 1.83 10.07
C TYR A 130 3.83 1.52 11.38
N PHE A 131 2.52 1.70 11.45
CA PHE A 131 1.80 1.61 12.73
C PHE A 131 1.78 0.18 13.29
N GLN A 132 1.71 -0.83 12.42
CA GLN A 132 1.87 -2.24 12.79
C GLN A 132 3.27 -2.53 13.38
N TRP A 133 4.32 -1.90 12.84
CA TRP A 133 5.66 -2.03 13.38
C TRP A 133 5.77 -1.43 14.80
N LEU A 134 5.17 -0.27 15.06
CA LEU A 134 5.10 0.32 16.40
C LEU A 134 4.42 -0.64 17.38
N TRP A 135 3.30 -1.24 16.97
CA TRP A 135 2.62 -2.25 17.79
C TRP A 135 3.54 -3.44 18.10
N LEU A 136 4.26 -3.96 17.12
CA LEU A 136 5.19 -5.08 17.28
C LEU A 136 6.26 -4.76 18.34
N GLU A 137 6.91 -3.59 18.21
CA GLU A 137 7.96 -3.17 19.12
C GLU A 137 7.46 -3.02 20.56
N ASP A 138 6.29 -2.43 20.74
CA ASP A 138 5.67 -2.29 22.05
C ASP A 138 5.24 -3.64 22.64
N ALA A 139 4.65 -4.51 21.84
CA ALA A 139 4.24 -5.85 22.26
C ALA A 139 5.43 -6.74 22.66
N ARG A 140 6.57 -6.63 21.96
CA ARG A 140 7.84 -7.29 22.31
C ARG A 140 8.41 -6.72 23.61
N ARG A 141 8.41 -5.39 23.76
CA ARG A 141 8.95 -4.68 24.94
C ARG A 141 8.15 -4.98 26.19
N SER A 142 6.83 -5.03 26.08
CA SER A 142 5.91 -5.34 27.18
C SER A 142 5.78 -6.83 27.49
N GLY A 143 6.32 -7.72 26.65
CA GLY A 143 6.24 -9.17 26.82
C GLY A 143 4.88 -9.77 26.46
N VAL A 144 4.04 -9.04 25.72
CA VAL A 144 2.76 -9.53 25.16
C VAL A 144 3.01 -10.61 24.12
N ILE A 145 4.09 -10.48 23.38
CA ILE A 145 4.57 -11.48 22.42
C ILE A 145 6.04 -11.84 22.71
N PRO A 146 6.55 -13.00 22.27
CA PRO A 146 7.96 -13.38 22.42
C PRO A 146 8.89 -12.32 21.79
N ARG A 147 10.05 -12.10 22.40
CA ARG A 147 11.01 -11.08 21.96
C ARG A 147 11.65 -11.37 20.60
N ASP A 148 11.67 -12.63 20.19
CA ASP A 148 12.17 -13.11 18.90
C ASP A 148 11.09 -13.11 17.81
N THR A 149 9.87 -12.65 18.11
CA THR A 149 8.82 -12.46 17.12
C THR A 149 9.20 -11.32 16.19
N ASP A 150 8.96 -11.51 14.92
CA ASP A 150 9.20 -10.50 13.89
C ASP A 150 7.95 -10.32 13.00
N GLN A 151 7.94 -9.30 12.17
CA GLN A 151 6.96 -9.11 11.13
C GLN A 151 7.61 -9.27 9.76
N TYR A 152 6.88 -9.82 8.82
CA TYR A 152 7.31 -9.92 7.43
C TYR A 152 6.95 -8.60 6.71
N ASN A 153 7.77 -7.58 6.92
CA ASN A 153 7.50 -6.24 6.43
C ASN A 153 8.82 -5.50 6.14
N ALA A 154 9.01 -5.13 4.88
CA ALA A 154 10.10 -4.28 4.41
C ALA A 154 9.55 -3.18 3.47
N ILE A 155 8.29 -2.75 3.69
CA ILE A 155 7.58 -1.83 2.79
C ILE A 155 8.30 -0.48 2.77
N GLN A 156 8.63 0.08 3.93
CA GLN A 156 9.28 1.39 4.03
C GLN A 156 10.62 1.41 3.29
N GLU A 157 11.49 0.45 3.57
CA GLU A 157 12.82 0.38 2.95
C GLU A 157 12.72 0.19 1.43
N ARG A 158 11.76 -0.60 0.98
CA ARG A 158 11.51 -0.81 -0.45
C ARG A 158 10.95 0.43 -1.14
N LEU A 159 10.06 1.18 -0.49
CA LEU A 159 9.53 2.44 -1.02
C LEU A 159 10.65 3.49 -1.13
N ILE A 160 11.47 3.66 -0.08
CA ILE A 160 12.61 4.60 -0.12
C ILE A 160 13.58 4.21 -1.25
N SER A 161 13.92 2.91 -1.37
CA SER A 161 14.77 2.43 -2.46
C SER A 161 14.12 2.70 -3.82
N ARG A 162 12.82 2.45 -3.95
CA ARG A 162 12.10 2.68 -5.20
C ARG A 162 12.05 4.15 -5.60
N PHE A 163 11.80 5.05 -4.66
CA PHE A 163 11.86 6.50 -4.91
C PHE A 163 13.26 6.95 -5.33
N SER A 164 14.33 6.34 -4.80
CA SER A 164 15.70 6.63 -5.23
C SER A 164 15.94 6.24 -6.70
N GLU A 165 15.30 5.13 -7.17
CA GLU A 165 15.37 4.69 -8.57
C GLU A 165 14.54 5.60 -9.50
N LEU A 166 13.44 6.18 -8.99
CA LEU A 166 12.55 7.07 -9.71
C LEU A 166 13.05 8.53 -9.74
N TYR A 167 14.32 8.78 -9.45
CA TYR A 167 14.86 10.12 -9.33
C TYR A 167 14.40 11.05 -10.46
N SER A 168 13.84 12.19 -10.07
CA SER A 168 13.42 13.27 -10.96
C SER A 168 14.13 14.58 -10.62
N ARG A 169 14.33 15.44 -11.62
CA ARG A 169 14.80 16.83 -11.40
C ARG A 169 13.66 17.76 -11.00
N GLU A 170 12.44 17.38 -11.32
CA GLU A 170 11.22 18.08 -10.94
C GLU A 170 10.68 17.53 -9.64
N PRO A 171 10.04 18.34 -8.79
CA PRO A 171 9.43 17.87 -7.55
C PRO A 171 8.37 16.81 -7.81
N PHE A 172 8.31 15.79 -6.96
CA PHE A 172 7.16 14.91 -6.90
C PHE A 172 5.97 15.62 -6.24
N TYR A 173 4.82 15.58 -6.87
CA TYR A 173 3.58 16.08 -6.31
C TYR A 173 2.78 14.90 -5.76
N PHE A 174 2.43 15.00 -4.49
CA PHE A 174 1.58 14.05 -3.79
C PHE A 174 0.22 14.67 -3.59
N CYS A 175 -0.85 13.96 -3.94
CA CYS A 175 -2.19 14.51 -3.90
C CYS A 175 -3.23 13.48 -3.43
N CYS A 176 -4.26 13.98 -2.77
CA CYS A 176 -5.49 13.25 -2.44
C CYS A 176 -6.67 14.23 -2.45
N CYS A 177 -7.90 13.73 -2.31
CA CYS A 177 -9.07 14.55 -2.08
C CYS A 177 -9.05 15.16 -0.67
N GLN A 178 -9.82 16.24 -0.45
CA GLN A 178 -9.85 16.93 0.84
C GLN A 178 -10.60 16.15 1.93
N ASP A 179 -11.52 15.26 1.54
CA ASP A 179 -12.53 14.69 2.44
C ASP A 179 -12.11 13.35 3.10
N THR A 180 -10.85 12.90 2.91
CA THR A 180 -10.41 11.58 3.38
C THR A 180 -9.12 11.65 4.20
N ASP A 181 -9.20 11.44 5.50
CA ASP A 181 -8.04 11.40 6.41
C ASP A 181 -7.14 10.20 6.13
N GLU A 182 -7.73 9.05 5.76
CA GLU A 182 -7.00 7.83 5.40
C GLU A 182 -6.13 8.03 4.16
N ASP A 183 -6.70 8.59 3.07
CA ASP A 183 -5.96 8.87 1.85
C ASP A 183 -4.84 9.88 2.10
N ARG A 184 -5.15 10.94 2.86
CA ARG A 184 -4.17 11.95 3.23
C ARG A 184 -2.99 11.35 3.99
N SER A 185 -3.25 10.48 4.96
CA SER A 185 -2.19 9.81 5.73
C SER A 185 -1.34 8.89 4.87
N THR A 186 -1.96 8.12 3.97
CA THR A 186 -1.25 7.29 2.98
C THR A 186 -0.33 8.14 2.10
N VAL A 187 -0.84 9.26 1.58
CA VAL A 187 -0.11 10.16 0.69
C VAL A 187 1.04 10.87 1.42
N LEU A 188 0.82 11.33 2.65
CA LEU A 188 1.87 11.96 3.47
C LEU A 188 2.96 10.95 3.86
N TYR A 189 2.60 9.71 4.11
CA TYR A 189 3.57 8.63 4.34
C TYR A 189 4.44 8.36 3.10
N LEU A 190 3.83 8.32 1.91
CA LEU A 190 4.57 8.20 0.64
C LEU A 190 5.49 9.41 0.41
N GLN A 191 5.01 10.61 0.72
CA GLN A 191 5.81 11.83 0.63
C GLN A 191 7.03 11.77 1.55
N ASP A 192 6.87 11.29 2.77
CA ASP A 192 7.98 11.10 3.71
C ASP A 192 9.01 10.08 3.17
N CYS A 193 8.57 8.95 2.63
CA CYS A 193 9.45 7.98 1.98
C CYS A 193 10.24 8.60 0.80
N ALA A 194 9.60 9.44 -0.01
CA ALA A 194 10.26 10.15 -1.11
C ALA A 194 11.31 11.16 -0.59
N GLN A 195 11.00 11.90 0.46
CA GLN A 195 11.94 12.82 1.10
C GLN A 195 13.15 12.09 1.70
N GLN A 196 12.93 10.95 2.35
CA GLN A 196 14.01 10.09 2.85
C GLN A 196 14.89 9.55 1.71
N ALA A 197 14.33 9.36 0.52
CA ALA A 197 15.05 8.99 -0.70
C ALA A 197 15.80 10.19 -1.35
N GLY A 198 15.70 11.38 -0.77
CA GLY A 198 16.35 12.60 -1.30
C GLY A 198 15.57 13.30 -2.43
N GLN A 199 14.28 12.99 -2.61
CA GLN A 199 13.44 13.64 -3.61
C GLN A 199 12.87 14.95 -3.07
N GLU A 200 12.86 15.99 -3.90
CA GLU A 200 12.02 17.15 -3.63
C GLU A 200 10.57 16.78 -3.82
N SER A 201 9.71 17.14 -2.86
CA SER A 201 8.30 16.75 -2.88
C SER A 201 7.39 17.89 -2.42
N ARG A 202 6.18 17.93 -2.94
CA ARG A 202 5.12 18.87 -2.59
C ARG A 202 3.80 18.15 -2.43
N PHE A 203 2.97 18.66 -1.52
CA PHE A 203 1.60 18.19 -1.36
C PHE A 203 0.63 19.21 -1.95
N ILE A 204 -0.44 18.72 -2.59
CA ILE A 204 -1.54 19.53 -3.11
C ILE A 204 -2.83 18.70 -3.06
N TYR A 205 -3.97 19.31 -2.79
CA TYR A 205 -5.26 18.64 -2.97
C TYR A 205 -5.63 18.57 -4.45
N ILE A 206 -6.32 17.49 -4.85
CA ILE A 206 -6.76 17.30 -6.24
C ILE A 206 -7.66 18.46 -6.68
N GLU A 207 -8.50 18.96 -5.79
CA GLU A 207 -9.42 20.09 -6.03
C GLU A 207 -8.69 21.41 -6.31
N ASP A 208 -7.44 21.53 -5.88
CA ASP A 208 -6.61 22.72 -6.10
C ASP A 208 -5.78 22.65 -7.41
N LEU A 209 -5.87 21.52 -8.14
CA LEU A 209 -5.20 21.39 -9.44
C LEU A 209 -5.89 22.26 -10.48
N GLY A 210 -5.10 23.01 -11.23
CA GLY A 210 -5.57 23.86 -12.32
C GLY A 210 -4.66 23.82 -13.54
N LEU A 211 -5.20 24.20 -14.69
CA LEU A 211 -4.40 24.37 -15.90
C LEU A 211 -3.61 25.67 -15.83
N GLY A 212 -2.30 25.59 -16.00
CA GLY A 212 -1.45 26.77 -16.15
C GLY A 212 -1.74 27.56 -17.40
N VAL A 213 -1.43 28.85 -17.39
CA VAL A 213 -1.47 29.70 -18.60
C VAL A 213 -0.32 29.26 -19.50
N GLY A 214 -0.64 28.48 -20.55
CA GLY A 214 0.35 27.95 -21.50
C GLY A 214 0.14 26.48 -21.88
N GLY A 215 -0.85 25.80 -21.27
CA GLY A 215 -1.22 24.39 -21.61
C GLY A 215 -0.46 23.38 -20.79
#